data_12ec4980ebf741b0988d446089f815aa
#
_entry.id   12ec4980ebf741b0988d446089f815aa
#
_cell.length_a   1.000
_cell.length_b   1.000
_cell.length_c   1.000
_cell.angle_alpha   90.00
_cell.angle_beta   90.00
_cell.angle_gamma   90.00
#
_symmetry.space_group_name_H-M   'P 1'
#
loop_
_entity.id
_entity.type
_entity.pdbx_description
1 polymer ?
#
loop_
_entity_poly.entity_id
_entity_poly.type
_entity_poly.pdbx_seq_one_letter_code
_entity_poly.pdbx_strand_id
1 'polypeptide(L)'
;NLHAPRADVEPWAFRAANRLGVRLGRAAVRARSGWERIRYHGLRDRGRRPERRIELSTDQRGNGCFVCGPSNPAGLHVRFSLEDDVCVGRFVPQEQHVGYAGLTHGGIMFALLDDVMANWLWLKGVQCFTARADIRYRAHLPLGTPVRLEGRCERRKGRLALMEGRIVREDDGSVVAESSGSFMTAAESA
;
A
#
# COMPACT_ATOMS: atom_id res chain seq x y z
N ASN A 1 23.24 10.28 -37.08
CA ASN A 1 21.83 10.67 -37.23
C ASN A 1 20.94 9.43 -37.17
N LEU A 2 20.52 9.05 -35.96
CA LEU A 2 19.46 8.06 -35.75
C LEU A 2 18.36 8.77 -34.94
N HIS A 3 17.31 9.16 -35.61
CA HIS A 3 16.08 9.62 -35.02
C HIS A 3 15.40 8.42 -34.34
N ALA A 4 15.25 8.48 -33.01
CA ALA A 4 14.38 7.59 -32.27
C ALA A 4 12.92 8.05 -32.50
N PRO A 5 11.98 7.13 -32.80
CA PRO A 5 10.57 7.49 -32.91
C PRO A 5 9.99 7.82 -31.52
N ARG A 6 9.28 8.94 -31.45
CA ARG A 6 8.41 9.25 -30.29
C ARG A 6 7.33 8.18 -30.22
N ALA A 7 7.34 7.38 -29.17
CA ALA A 7 6.26 6.46 -28.85
C ALA A 7 5.08 7.28 -28.30
N ASP A 8 4.08 7.53 -29.11
CA ASP A 8 2.76 7.95 -28.67
C ASP A 8 2.15 6.81 -27.87
N VAL A 9 2.18 6.92 -26.55
CA VAL A 9 1.56 5.94 -25.64
C VAL A 9 0.05 6.14 -25.74
N GLU A 10 -0.60 5.34 -26.57
CA GLU A 10 -2.06 5.26 -26.67
C GLU A 10 -2.69 4.91 -25.30
N PRO A 11 -3.72 5.63 -24.85
CA PRO A 11 -4.37 5.37 -23.56
C PRO A 11 -5.36 4.21 -23.66
N TRP A 12 -4.84 2.98 -23.82
CA TRP A 12 -5.67 1.77 -23.92
C TRP A 12 -6.33 1.35 -22.60
N ALA A 13 -5.77 1.75 -21.46
CA ALA A 13 -6.34 1.43 -20.15
C ALA A 13 -7.68 2.13 -19.86
N PHE A 14 -7.99 3.22 -20.54
CA PHE A 14 -9.25 3.97 -20.33
C PHE A 14 -10.42 3.47 -21.19
N ARG A 15 -10.16 2.72 -22.28
CA ARG A 15 -11.23 2.26 -23.20
C ARG A 15 -11.85 0.90 -22.83
N ALA A 16 -11.23 0.10 -21.98
CA ALA A 16 -11.76 -1.19 -21.58
C ALA A 16 -12.96 -1.08 -20.61
N ALA A 17 -13.00 -0.04 -19.78
CA ALA A 17 -14.06 0.16 -18.80
C ALA A 17 -15.41 0.62 -19.40
N ASN A 18 -15.41 1.16 -20.62
CA ASN A 18 -16.62 1.76 -21.22
C ASN A 18 -17.46 0.79 -22.06
N ARG A 19 -17.03 -0.46 -22.24
CA ARG A 19 -17.79 -1.46 -23.03
C ARG A 19 -18.72 -2.37 -22.22
N LEU A 20 -18.75 -2.23 -20.90
CA LEU A 20 -19.60 -3.07 -20.02
C LEU A 20 -20.83 -2.35 -19.47
N GLY A 21 -21.36 -1.35 -20.15
CA GLY A 21 -22.75 -0.87 -20.00
C GLY A 21 -23.20 -0.52 -18.57
N VAL A 22 -22.31 -0.18 -17.64
CA VAL A 22 -22.69 0.24 -16.29
C VAL A 22 -23.05 1.71 -16.29
N ARG A 23 -24.35 2.02 -16.27
CA ARG A 23 -24.86 3.39 -16.05
C ARG A 23 -24.49 3.86 -14.63
N LEU A 24 -23.46 4.67 -14.52
CA LEU A 24 -23.16 5.40 -13.29
C LEU A 24 -24.09 6.62 -13.22
N GLY A 25 -25.04 6.59 -12.29
CA GLY A 25 -25.89 7.74 -11.96
C GLY A 25 -25.01 8.93 -11.51
N ARG A 26 -25.30 10.13 -12.06
CA ARG A 26 -24.67 11.39 -11.67
C ARG A 26 -25.06 11.74 -10.24
N ALA A 27 -24.22 11.44 -9.28
CA ALA A 27 -24.25 12.05 -7.96
C ALA A 27 -23.08 13.03 -7.87
N ALA A 28 -23.39 14.30 -7.65
CA ALA A 28 -22.40 15.36 -7.46
C ALA A 28 -21.58 15.07 -6.21
N VAL A 29 -20.29 14.76 -6.36
CA VAL A 29 -19.36 14.55 -5.25
C VAL A 29 -18.87 15.93 -4.81
N ARG A 30 -19.43 16.42 -3.70
CA ARG A 30 -18.80 17.49 -2.91
C ARG A 30 -17.60 16.85 -2.19
N ALA A 31 -16.39 17.30 -2.52
CA ALA A 31 -15.17 16.97 -1.78
C ALA A 31 -15.32 17.38 -0.31
N ARG A 32 -15.47 16.43 0.59
CA ARG A 32 -15.23 16.58 2.02
C ARG A 32 -13.92 15.86 2.32
N SER A 33 -13.00 16.57 2.95
CA SER A 33 -11.77 16.06 3.50
C SER A 33 -12.05 15.00 4.57
N GLY A 34 -12.07 13.75 4.14
CA GLY A 34 -12.24 12.57 4.95
C GLY A 34 -12.11 11.39 3.98
N TRP A 35 -11.25 10.47 4.32
CA TRP A 35 -11.13 9.24 3.56
C TRP A 35 -12.49 8.57 3.52
N GLU A 36 -13.18 8.53 2.34
CA GLU A 36 -14.50 7.92 2.23
C GLU A 36 -14.41 6.42 2.53
N ARG A 37 -15.29 5.96 3.41
CA ARG A 37 -15.37 4.58 3.90
C ARG A 37 -15.58 3.60 2.76
N ILE A 38 -14.58 2.77 2.49
CA ILE A 38 -14.77 1.57 1.70
C ILE A 38 -15.47 0.55 2.59
N ARG A 39 -16.74 0.23 2.31
CA ARG A 39 -17.53 -0.77 3.05
C ARG A 39 -17.06 -2.16 2.65
N TYR A 40 -16.48 -2.88 3.60
CA TYR A 40 -16.23 -4.31 3.45
C TYR A 40 -17.55 -5.09 3.62
N HIS A 41 -18.06 -5.70 2.55
CA HIS A 41 -19.13 -6.68 2.64
C HIS A 41 -18.54 -8.08 2.85
N GLY A 42 -18.76 -8.62 4.05
CA GLY A 42 -18.92 -10.03 4.32
C GLY A 42 -17.72 -10.94 4.19
N LEU A 43 -16.90 -11.07 5.23
CA LEU A 43 -16.16 -12.30 5.49
C LEU A 43 -17.12 -13.27 6.21
N ARG A 44 -17.64 -14.28 5.51
CA ARG A 44 -18.30 -15.43 6.13
C ARG A 44 -17.21 -16.30 6.79
N ASP A 45 -17.38 -16.51 8.08
CA ASP A 45 -16.58 -17.44 8.89
C ASP A 45 -16.71 -18.86 8.30
N ARG A 46 -15.64 -19.35 7.66
CA ARG A 46 -15.52 -20.74 7.23
C ARG A 46 -14.48 -21.42 8.12
N GLY A 47 -14.98 -22.16 9.13
CA GLY A 47 -14.31 -23.24 9.82
C GLY A 47 -12.83 -23.02 10.19
N ARG A 48 -12.54 -22.89 11.49
CA ARG A 48 -11.18 -22.81 12.04
C ARG A 48 -10.32 -24.01 11.58
N ARG A 49 -9.32 -23.73 10.73
CA ARG A 49 -8.17 -24.62 10.61
C ARG A 49 -7.25 -24.40 11.82
N PRO A 50 -6.60 -25.45 12.35
CA PRO A 50 -5.66 -25.30 13.45
C PRO A 50 -4.52 -24.35 13.03
N GLU A 51 -4.36 -23.26 13.76
CA GLU A 51 -3.31 -22.26 13.55
C GLU A 51 -1.94 -22.90 13.84
N ARG A 52 -1.11 -23.06 12.83
CA ARG A 52 0.32 -23.30 13.07
C ARG A 52 0.89 -22.04 13.69
N ARG A 53 1.36 -22.15 14.91
CA ARG A 53 2.08 -21.08 15.60
C ARG A 53 3.39 -20.83 14.86
N ILE A 54 3.49 -19.71 14.15
CA ILE A 54 4.76 -19.28 13.56
C ILE A 54 5.49 -18.53 14.67
N GLU A 55 6.49 -19.18 15.25
CA GLU A 55 7.40 -18.55 16.21
C GLU A 55 8.47 -17.79 15.42
N LEU A 56 8.33 -16.48 15.32
CA LEU A 56 9.38 -15.62 14.80
C LEU A 56 10.33 -15.28 15.94
N SER A 57 11.61 -15.60 15.77
CA SER A 57 12.63 -15.22 16.76
C SER A 57 12.67 -13.70 16.93
N THR A 58 12.82 -13.22 18.15
CA THR A 58 12.83 -11.80 18.50
C THR A 58 13.98 -11.04 17.87
N ASP A 59 15.04 -11.74 17.47
CA ASP A 59 16.32 -11.19 17.07
C ASP A 59 16.42 -10.86 15.56
N GLN A 60 15.49 -11.35 14.74
CA GLN A 60 15.52 -11.19 13.28
C GLN A 60 14.34 -10.39 12.73
N ARG A 61 13.52 -9.79 13.58
CA ARG A 61 12.31 -9.11 13.16
C ARG A 61 12.63 -7.80 12.46
N GLY A 62 12.35 -7.76 11.17
CA GLY A 62 12.46 -6.57 10.37
C GLY A 62 13.82 -6.32 9.71
N ASN A 63 14.92 -6.92 10.16
CA ASN A 63 16.24 -6.67 9.56
C ASN A 63 16.34 -7.07 8.09
N GLY A 64 15.72 -8.18 7.70
CA GLY A 64 15.69 -8.68 6.32
C GLY A 64 14.45 -8.31 5.52
N CYS A 65 13.56 -7.44 6.03
CA CYS A 65 12.37 -7.02 5.31
C CYS A 65 12.74 -6.40 3.95
N PHE A 66 12.01 -6.76 2.90
CA PHE A 66 12.26 -6.20 1.58
C PHE A 66 12.01 -4.69 1.51
N VAL A 67 11.04 -4.16 2.26
CA VAL A 67 10.72 -2.72 2.22
C VAL A 67 11.52 -1.92 3.23
N CYS A 68 11.55 -2.32 4.49
CA CYS A 68 12.12 -1.51 5.57
C CYS A 68 13.40 -2.11 6.21
N GLY A 69 13.79 -3.33 5.84
CA GLY A 69 14.92 -4.02 6.46
C GLY A 69 16.28 -3.44 6.09
N PRO A 70 17.06 -2.96 7.06
CA PRO A 70 18.36 -2.33 6.78
C PRO A 70 19.42 -3.31 6.27
N SER A 71 19.26 -4.60 6.54
CA SER A 71 20.23 -5.64 6.15
C SER A 71 19.90 -6.35 4.84
N ASN A 72 18.79 -6.00 4.17
CA ASN A 72 18.42 -6.61 2.90
C ASN A 72 19.11 -5.87 1.74
N PRO A 73 20.09 -6.47 1.04
CA PRO A 73 20.81 -5.75 -0.02
C PRO A 73 19.95 -5.42 -1.25
N ALA A 74 18.81 -6.10 -1.42
CA ALA A 74 17.81 -5.83 -2.47
C ALA A 74 16.62 -5.00 -1.94
N GLY A 75 16.67 -4.52 -0.70
CA GLY A 75 15.57 -3.84 -0.04
C GLY A 75 15.37 -2.41 -0.52
N LEU A 76 14.16 -1.89 -0.26
CA LEU A 76 13.82 -0.50 -0.55
C LEU A 76 14.32 0.46 0.54
N HIS A 77 14.70 -0.05 1.71
CA HIS A 77 15.26 0.66 2.86
C HIS A 77 14.42 1.85 3.36
N VAL A 78 13.11 1.75 3.26
CA VAL A 78 12.20 2.79 3.75
C VAL A 78 12.25 2.82 5.28
N ARG A 79 12.37 4.03 5.84
CA ARG A 79 12.26 4.24 7.29
C ARG A 79 10.88 4.76 7.62
N PHE A 80 10.24 4.16 8.62
CA PHE A 80 8.92 4.54 9.08
C PHE A 80 8.95 5.15 10.47
N SER A 81 8.08 6.12 10.70
CA SER A 81 7.83 6.75 12.01
C SER A 81 6.33 6.95 12.21
N LEU A 82 5.92 7.18 13.46
CA LEU A 82 4.55 7.60 13.79
C LEU A 82 4.52 9.12 13.94
N GLU A 83 3.62 9.77 13.19
CA GLU A 83 3.32 11.20 13.27
C GLU A 83 1.80 11.33 13.47
N ASP A 84 1.36 11.88 14.61
CA ASP A 84 -0.07 12.08 14.93
C ASP A 84 -0.98 10.86 14.64
N ASP A 85 -0.54 9.69 15.08
CA ASP A 85 -1.22 8.39 14.86
C ASP A 85 -1.26 7.92 13.39
N VAL A 86 -0.46 8.51 12.52
CA VAL A 86 -0.23 8.06 11.14
C VAL A 86 1.18 7.50 11.03
N CYS A 87 1.31 6.32 10.45
CA CYS A 87 2.63 5.79 10.06
C CYS A 87 3.08 6.47 8.79
N VAL A 88 4.27 7.04 8.81
CA VAL A 88 4.81 7.83 7.70
C VAL A 88 6.15 7.27 7.26
N GLY A 89 6.35 7.23 5.96
CA GLY A 89 7.63 6.94 5.31
C GLY A 89 7.84 7.84 4.09
N ARG A 90 9.08 7.88 3.60
CA ARG A 90 9.42 8.57 2.34
C ARG A 90 10.16 7.64 1.42
N PHE A 91 9.90 7.76 0.13
CA PHE A 91 10.54 6.95 -0.88
C PHE A 91 10.74 7.72 -2.18
N VAL A 92 11.85 7.45 -2.87
CA VAL A 92 12.11 7.97 -4.21
C VAL A 92 12.38 6.78 -5.12
N PRO A 93 11.48 6.45 -6.06
CA PRO A 93 11.71 5.35 -7.01
C PRO A 93 12.92 5.62 -7.89
N GLN A 94 13.74 4.60 -8.11
CA GLN A 94 14.94 4.64 -8.93
C GLN A 94 14.85 3.61 -10.06
N GLU A 95 15.88 3.53 -10.94
CA GLU A 95 15.92 2.65 -12.11
C GLU A 95 15.64 1.16 -11.81
N GLN A 96 16.10 0.65 -10.66
CA GLN A 96 15.84 -0.73 -10.25
C GLN A 96 14.37 -1.00 -9.88
N HIS A 97 13.55 0.05 -9.73
CA HIS A 97 12.13 -0.04 -9.40
C HIS A 97 11.22 0.09 -10.63
N VAL A 98 11.82 0.06 -11.83
CA VAL A 98 11.11 0.25 -13.09
C VAL A 98 10.13 -0.90 -13.39
N GLY A 99 8.94 -0.53 -13.87
CA GLY A 99 7.99 -1.46 -14.48
C GLY A 99 7.93 -1.26 -15.99
N TYR A 100 7.36 -0.13 -16.41
CA TYR A 100 7.46 0.35 -17.79
C TYR A 100 8.49 1.47 -17.87
N ALA A 101 9.00 1.77 -19.07
CA ALA A 101 10.03 2.78 -19.26
C ALA A 101 9.70 4.11 -18.56
N GLY A 102 10.55 4.51 -17.62
CA GLY A 102 10.40 5.73 -16.82
C GLY A 102 9.33 5.69 -15.72
N LEU A 103 8.63 4.56 -15.51
CA LEU A 103 7.55 4.42 -14.54
C LEU A 103 7.87 3.36 -13.48
N THR A 104 7.50 3.65 -12.25
CA THR A 104 7.62 2.73 -11.12
C THR A 104 6.70 1.53 -11.28
N HIS A 105 7.23 0.34 -11.00
CA HIS A 105 6.48 -0.91 -11.04
C HIS A 105 5.35 -0.91 -10.01
N GLY A 106 4.14 -1.33 -10.43
CA GLY A 106 2.95 -1.36 -9.56
C GLY A 106 3.13 -2.25 -8.33
N GLY A 107 3.89 -3.35 -8.44
CA GLY A 107 4.23 -4.21 -7.31
C GLY A 107 5.11 -3.53 -6.25
N ILE A 108 6.00 -2.61 -6.66
CA ILE A 108 6.78 -1.79 -5.70
C ILE A 108 5.84 -0.87 -4.93
N MET A 109 4.92 -0.17 -5.62
CA MET A 109 3.91 0.66 -4.95
C MET A 109 3.03 -0.15 -3.99
N PHE A 110 2.67 -1.39 -4.37
CA PHE A 110 1.91 -2.27 -3.48
C PHE A 110 2.72 -2.69 -2.25
N ALA A 111 3.98 -3.06 -2.41
CA ALA A 111 4.86 -3.41 -1.29
C ALA A 111 5.02 -2.24 -0.31
N LEU A 112 5.18 -1.01 -0.81
CA LEU A 112 5.24 0.20 0.01
C LEU A 112 3.96 0.43 0.81
N LEU A 113 2.79 0.20 0.19
CA LEU A 113 1.48 0.34 0.85
C LEU A 113 1.23 -0.73 1.90
N ASP A 114 1.59 -1.97 1.61
CA ASP A 114 1.46 -3.08 2.57
C ASP A 114 2.32 -2.81 3.81
N ASP A 115 3.57 -2.40 3.60
CA ASP A 115 4.53 -2.22 4.69
C ASP A 115 4.22 -0.98 5.54
N VAL A 116 3.75 0.13 4.96
CA VAL A 116 3.35 1.31 5.76
C VAL A 116 2.15 1.01 6.66
N MET A 117 1.20 0.18 6.20
CA MET A 117 0.08 -0.27 7.01
C MET A 117 0.54 -1.24 8.12
N ALA A 118 1.41 -2.19 7.80
CA ALA A 118 1.96 -3.14 8.77
C ALA A 118 2.82 -2.43 9.83
N ASN A 119 3.63 -1.43 9.42
CA ASN A 119 4.49 -0.68 10.33
C ASN A 119 3.72 0.19 11.31
N TRP A 120 2.50 0.63 11.01
CA TRP A 120 1.65 1.29 12.01
C TRP A 120 1.43 0.39 13.24
N LEU A 121 1.16 -0.91 13.01
CA LEU A 121 1.01 -1.90 14.09
C LEU A 121 2.35 -2.22 14.74
N TRP A 122 3.40 -2.43 13.94
CA TRP A 122 4.73 -2.76 14.40
C TRP A 122 5.32 -1.70 15.33
N LEU A 123 5.24 -0.42 14.96
CA LEU A 123 5.74 0.70 15.76
C LEU A 123 4.97 0.88 17.08
N LYS A 124 3.78 0.28 17.19
CA LYS A 124 3.01 0.16 18.43
C LYS A 124 3.28 -1.14 19.19
N GLY A 125 4.30 -1.90 18.82
CA GLY A 125 4.68 -3.15 19.46
C GLY A 125 3.79 -4.35 19.10
N VAL A 126 2.95 -4.23 18.06
CA VAL A 126 2.00 -5.27 17.67
C VAL A 126 2.48 -5.98 16.42
N GLN A 127 2.78 -7.28 16.55
CA GLN A 127 3.06 -8.12 15.38
C GLN A 127 1.81 -8.42 14.60
N CYS A 128 1.92 -8.39 13.27
CA CYS A 128 0.79 -8.68 12.40
C CYS A 128 1.23 -9.37 11.10
N PHE A 129 0.25 -9.96 10.43
CA PHE A 129 0.38 -10.53 9.10
C PHE A 129 -0.73 -10.00 8.23
N THR A 130 -0.42 -9.63 7.00
CA THR A 130 -1.40 -9.22 6.01
C THR A 130 -2.28 -10.42 5.65
N ALA A 131 -3.58 -10.31 5.90
CA ALA A 131 -4.55 -11.33 5.54
C ALA A 131 -5.19 -11.03 4.19
N ARG A 132 -5.41 -9.76 3.89
CA ARG A 132 -5.94 -9.27 2.62
C ARG A 132 -5.54 -7.82 2.43
N ALA A 133 -5.23 -7.45 1.19
CA ALA A 133 -5.09 -6.06 0.79
C ALA A 133 -5.70 -5.85 -0.61
N ASP A 134 -6.32 -4.70 -0.79
CA ASP A 134 -6.87 -4.24 -2.07
C ASP A 134 -6.19 -2.91 -2.40
N ILE A 135 -5.65 -2.80 -3.61
CA ILE A 135 -4.97 -1.58 -4.07
C ILE A 135 -5.75 -0.91 -5.20
N ARG A 136 -5.74 0.41 -5.19
CA ARG A 136 -6.24 1.25 -6.27
C ARG A 136 -5.16 2.20 -6.74
N TYR A 137 -4.70 2.03 -7.98
CA TYR A 137 -3.78 2.95 -8.64
C TYR A 137 -4.57 4.12 -9.22
N ARG A 138 -4.21 5.34 -8.84
CA ARG A 138 -4.85 6.61 -9.26
C ARG A 138 -4.10 7.27 -10.39
N ALA A 139 -2.77 7.18 -10.35
CA ALA A 139 -1.88 7.80 -11.32
C ALA A 139 -0.62 6.96 -11.52
N HIS A 140 0.10 7.21 -12.59
CA HIS A 140 1.45 6.69 -12.78
C HIS A 140 2.42 7.41 -11.84
N LEU A 141 3.43 6.69 -11.36
CA LEU A 141 4.52 7.26 -10.57
C LEU A 141 5.81 7.24 -11.41
N PRO A 142 6.26 8.38 -11.95
CA PRO A 142 7.52 8.46 -12.65
C PRO A 142 8.69 8.14 -11.71
N LEU A 143 9.76 7.56 -12.26
CA LEU A 143 11.01 7.39 -11.53
C LEU A 143 11.56 8.76 -11.11
N GLY A 144 12.25 8.81 -9.96
CA GLY A 144 12.79 10.05 -9.39
C GLY A 144 11.77 10.95 -8.69
N THR A 145 10.47 10.63 -8.74
CA THR A 145 9.44 11.44 -8.05
C THR A 145 9.39 11.10 -6.56
N PRO A 146 9.72 12.04 -5.65
CA PRO A 146 9.59 11.81 -4.21
C PRO A 146 8.14 11.60 -3.79
N VAL A 147 7.92 10.59 -2.94
CA VAL A 147 6.60 10.30 -2.39
C VAL A 147 6.65 10.12 -0.87
N ARG A 148 5.57 10.57 -0.24
CA ARG A 148 5.23 10.30 1.15
C ARG A 148 4.28 9.11 1.21
N LEU A 149 4.59 8.17 2.07
CA LEU A 149 3.77 7.01 2.38
C LEU A 149 3.03 7.31 3.67
N GLU A 150 1.75 6.99 3.73
CA GLU A 150 0.93 7.19 4.93
C GLU A 150 0.09 5.95 5.19
N GLY A 151 0.12 5.47 6.44
CA GLY A 151 -0.66 4.33 6.89
C GLY A 151 -1.36 4.61 8.22
N ARG A 152 -2.61 4.19 8.35
CA ARG A 152 -3.38 4.34 9.60
C ARG A 152 -4.28 3.15 9.84
N CYS A 153 -4.66 2.96 11.10
CA CYS A 153 -5.69 2.01 11.47
C CYS A 153 -7.07 2.69 11.42
N GLU A 154 -7.97 2.14 10.58
CA GLU A 154 -9.36 2.59 10.56
C GLU A 154 -10.13 2.01 11.75
N ARG A 155 -9.90 0.72 12.03
CA ARG A 155 -10.62 0.00 13.07
C ARG A 155 -9.87 -1.24 13.52
N ARG A 156 -9.89 -1.52 14.82
CA ARG A 156 -9.41 -2.77 15.40
C ARG A 156 -10.54 -3.48 16.16
N LYS A 157 -10.67 -4.80 15.94
CA LYS A 157 -11.61 -5.66 16.69
C LYS A 157 -10.92 -6.98 17.01
N GLY A 158 -10.57 -7.18 18.27
CA GLY A 158 -9.77 -8.33 18.70
C GLY A 158 -8.45 -8.38 17.93
N ARG A 159 -8.19 -9.52 17.29
CA ARG A 159 -6.98 -9.73 16.48
C ARG A 159 -7.04 -9.17 15.05
N LEU A 160 -8.17 -8.64 14.62
CA LEU A 160 -8.35 -8.07 13.29
C LEU A 160 -8.14 -6.56 13.32
N ALA A 161 -7.19 -6.06 12.53
CA ALA A 161 -7.00 -4.64 12.26
C ALA A 161 -7.35 -4.33 10.80
N LEU A 162 -8.21 -3.33 10.58
CA LEU A 162 -8.51 -2.77 9.28
C LEU A 162 -7.65 -1.53 9.10
N MET A 163 -6.85 -1.53 8.05
CA MET A 163 -5.83 -0.53 7.79
C MET A 163 -6.08 0.15 6.45
N GLU A 164 -5.66 1.39 6.35
CA GLU A 164 -5.64 2.17 5.11
C GLU A 164 -4.24 2.71 4.88
N GLY A 165 -3.83 2.75 3.61
CA GLY A 165 -2.56 3.31 3.18
C GLY A 165 -2.70 4.16 1.94
N ARG A 166 -1.84 5.16 1.77
CA ARG A 166 -1.76 5.94 0.54
C ARG A 166 -0.34 6.35 0.21
N ILE A 167 -0.08 6.52 -1.08
CA ILE A 167 1.15 7.10 -1.63
C ILE A 167 0.78 8.48 -2.17
N VAL A 168 1.45 9.51 -1.68
CA VAL A 168 1.21 10.90 -2.02
C VAL A 168 2.49 11.50 -2.59
N ARG A 169 2.41 12.18 -3.72
CA ARG A 169 3.55 12.93 -4.27
C ARG A 169 3.88 14.11 -3.37
N GLU A 170 5.17 14.34 -3.14
CA GLU A 170 5.59 15.48 -2.30
C GLU A 170 5.58 16.81 -3.05
N ASP A 171 5.60 16.79 -4.39
CA ASP A 171 5.65 18.00 -5.21
C ASP A 171 4.29 18.71 -5.38
N ASP A 172 3.20 17.94 -5.53
CA ASP A 172 1.88 18.49 -5.81
C ASP A 172 0.77 17.99 -4.86
N GLY A 173 1.11 17.07 -3.94
CA GLY A 173 0.16 16.48 -2.99
C GLY A 173 -0.83 15.50 -3.62
N SER A 174 -0.67 15.13 -4.88
CA SER A 174 -1.57 14.19 -5.56
C SER A 174 -1.40 12.76 -5.03
N VAL A 175 -2.53 12.05 -4.89
CA VAL A 175 -2.53 10.64 -4.49
C VAL A 175 -2.25 9.76 -5.71
N VAL A 176 -1.18 8.98 -5.64
CA VAL A 176 -0.75 8.04 -6.69
C VAL A 176 -1.45 6.70 -6.58
N ALA A 177 -1.52 6.17 -5.36
CA ALA A 177 -2.17 4.91 -5.07
C ALA A 177 -2.73 4.90 -3.64
N GLU A 178 -3.78 4.09 -3.44
CA GLU A 178 -4.41 3.86 -2.15
C GLU A 178 -4.59 2.37 -1.94
N SER A 179 -4.53 1.94 -0.69
CA SER A 179 -4.81 0.55 -0.30
C SER A 179 -5.66 0.51 0.95
N SER A 180 -6.50 -0.50 1.03
CA SER A 180 -7.15 -0.93 2.26
C SER A 180 -6.81 -2.38 2.51
N GLY A 181 -6.52 -2.73 3.77
CA GLY A 181 -6.10 -4.07 4.13
C GLY A 181 -6.68 -4.55 5.45
N SER A 182 -6.75 -5.87 5.61
CA SER A 182 -7.01 -6.52 6.88
C SER A 182 -5.75 -7.25 7.33
N PHE A 183 -5.37 -7.01 8.58
CA PHE A 183 -4.17 -7.57 9.20
C PHE A 183 -4.58 -8.39 10.43
N MET A 184 -4.00 -9.57 10.55
CA MET A 184 -4.17 -10.41 11.73
C MET A 184 -3.01 -10.17 12.69
N THR A 185 -3.32 -9.67 13.88
CA THR A 185 -2.30 -9.48 14.93
C THR A 185 -1.99 -10.81 15.62
N ALA A 186 -0.75 -10.97 16.11
CA ALA A 186 -0.39 -12.06 16.98
C ALA A 186 -1.30 -12.07 18.24
N ALA A 187 -1.51 -13.22 18.85
CA ALA A 187 -2.18 -13.28 20.14
C ALA A 187 -1.33 -12.51 21.15
N GLU A 188 -1.98 -11.68 21.97
CA GLU A 188 -1.29 -11.07 23.11
C GLU A 188 -0.80 -12.21 23.99
N SER A 189 0.51 -12.26 24.25
CA SER A 189 1.07 -13.16 25.24
C SER A 189 0.52 -12.74 26.59
N ALA A 190 -0.28 -13.60 27.22
CA ALA A 190 -0.78 -13.39 28.57
C ALA A 190 0.37 -13.41 29.57
#